data_c74a83d17fdaa54f50b2b70912afea7c
#
_entry.id   c74a83d17fdaa54f50b2b70912afea7c
#
_cell.length_a   1.000
_cell.length_b   1.000
_cell.length_c   1.000
_cell.angle_alpha   90.00
_cell.angle_beta   90.00
_cell.angle_gamma   90.00
#
_symmetry.space_group_name_H-M   'P 1'
#
loop_
_entity.id
_entity.type
_entity.pdbx_description
1 polymer ?
#
loop_
_entity_poly.entity_id
_entity_poly.type
_entity_poly.pdbx_seq_one_letter_code
_entity_poly.pdbx_strand_id
1 'polypeptide(L)'
;MGCFQGHPYTLETAIELSLMSQTMHNITCQFIGEWWNNDFEEVVKQGNKLGLPPNTSDAHTINGKPGPLFPCSEKHTFAMEVEQGKTYLLRIINAALNDELFFAVAGHNMTVVEIDAVYTKPFTTQAILIAPGQTTNVLVQANQAPGRYFMAARPFMDAPLTVDNKTATAILQYKGIPNTILPILPKLPLPNDTAFALSYNAKLRSLNSPLYPANVPLKVDRRLFYTIGLGINPCPTCLNGTRLSASLNNITFVMPHIGLLQAHYFNIRGVYTADFPDRPPQPFNYTGAPLTANLGTTSGTRLSKIAFNSTVELVLQDTNLQTVESHPFHLHGYNFFVVGTGIGNFDPAKDPSKFNLVDPPERNTVGVPTGGWTAIRFRADNPDKLHTGWGLKTAFVVENGKGPDQSILPPPKDLPPC
;
A
#
# COMPACT_ATOMS: atom_id res chain seq x y z
N MET A 1 7.14 16.41 -13.63
CA MET A 1 7.19 14.93 -13.64
C MET A 1 5.93 14.47 -14.38
N GLY A 2 6.07 13.95 -15.60
CA GLY A 2 4.93 13.42 -16.33
C GLY A 2 4.44 12.14 -15.67
N CYS A 3 3.13 11.93 -15.63
CA CYS A 3 2.61 10.58 -15.42
C CYS A 3 3.37 9.67 -16.37
N PHE A 4 4.02 8.63 -15.85
CA PHE A 4 4.71 7.65 -16.68
C PHE A 4 3.75 7.23 -17.79
N GLN A 5 4.15 7.46 -19.04
CA GLN A 5 3.46 6.89 -20.19
C GLN A 5 3.72 5.38 -20.15
N GLY A 6 2.89 4.67 -19.39
CA GLY A 6 2.69 3.26 -19.64
C GLY A 6 2.27 3.10 -21.10
N HIS A 7 2.66 2.01 -21.73
CA HIS A 7 2.39 1.69 -23.14
C HIS A 7 0.99 2.15 -23.57
N PRO A 8 0.85 2.73 -24.77
CA PRO A 8 -0.47 3.08 -25.27
C PRO A 8 -1.34 1.82 -25.23
N TYR A 9 -2.41 1.89 -24.44
CA TYR A 9 -3.42 0.85 -24.44
C TYR A 9 -3.87 0.68 -25.87
N THR A 10 -3.69 -0.51 -26.42
CA THR A 10 -4.27 -0.79 -27.74
C THR A 10 -5.78 -0.68 -27.61
N LEU A 11 -6.41 -0.09 -28.59
CA LEU A 11 -7.86 0.13 -28.66
C LEU A 11 -8.66 -1.17 -28.38
N GLU A 12 -8.09 -2.32 -28.69
CA GLU A 12 -8.65 -3.65 -28.44
C GLU A 12 -8.76 -4.03 -26.96
N THR A 13 -7.81 -3.63 -26.12
CA THR A 13 -7.86 -3.90 -24.66
C THR A 13 -8.95 -3.08 -23.97
N ALA A 14 -9.17 -1.86 -24.46
CA ALA A 14 -10.32 -1.05 -24.05
C ALA A 14 -11.64 -1.67 -24.57
N ILE A 15 -11.63 -2.40 -25.65
CA ILE A 15 -12.81 -2.99 -26.30
C ILE A 15 -13.33 -4.24 -25.56
N GLU A 16 -12.51 -5.08 -24.98
CA GLU A 16 -13.02 -6.14 -24.07
C GLU A 16 -13.58 -5.58 -22.74
N LEU A 17 -13.04 -4.47 -22.25
CA LEU A 17 -13.68 -3.64 -21.22
C LEU A 17 -14.85 -2.81 -21.80
N SER A 18 -15.00 -2.73 -23.12
CA SER A 18 -15.88 -1.85 -23.88
C SER A 18 -17.28 -2.38 -24.13
N LEU A 19 -17.77 -3.36 -23.39
CA LEU A 19 -19.22 -3.45 -23.23
C LEU A 19 -19.82 -2.16 -22.60
N MET A 20 -18.96 -1.21 -22.19
CA MET A 20 -19.27 0.17 -21.81
C MET A 20 -18.64 1.19 -22.75
N SER A 21 -18.36 0.85 -24.01
CA SER A 21 -17.69 1.70 -24.98
C SER A 21 -18.50 2.94 -25.32
N GLN A 22 -18.09 4.04 -24.79
CA GLN A 22 -18.13 5.30 -25.51
C GLN A 22 -16.86 6.09 -25.15
N THR A 23 -15.94 6.17 -26.10
CA THR A 23 -14.78 7.08 -26.19
C THR A 23 -14.23 7.62 -24.86
N MET A 24 -13.14 7.01 -24.35
CA MET A 24 -12.32 7.62 -23.29
C MET A 24 -11.77 8.96 -23.79
N HIS A 25 -12.16 10.06 -23.16
CA HIS A 25 -11.83 11.39 -23.65
C HIS A 25 -10.60 11.99 -22.98
N ASN A 26 -10.23 11.56 -21.76
CA ASN A 26 -9.01 12.02 -21.11
C ASN A 26 -8.56 11.08 -20.00
N ILE A 27 -7.26 10.86 -19.91
CA ILE A 27 -6.60 10.19 -18.79
C ILE A 27 -6.09 11.29 -17.86
N THR A 28 -6.46 11.24 -16.58
CA THR A 28 -6.03 12.23 -15.60
C THR A 28 -5.49 11.54 -14.36
N CYS A 29 -4.29 11.95 -13.92
CA CYS A 29 -3.70 11.47 -12.67
C CYS A 29 -4.21 12.28 -11.48
N GLN A 30 -4.53 11.59 -10.40
CA GLN A 30 -4.91 12.14 -9.11
C GLN A 30 -3.92 11.64 -8.06
N PHE A 31 -2.98 12.49 -7.67
CA PHE A 31 -2.07 12.22 -6.57
C PHE A 31 -2.76 12.63 -5.26
N ILE A 32 -3.12 11.67 -4.44
CA ILE A 32 -3.60 11.92 -3.09
C ILE A 32 -2.47 11.64 -2.12
N GLY A 33 -2.30 12.48 -1.10
CA GLY A 33 -1.16 12.33 -0.20
C GLY A 33 -1.18 13.28 0.97
N GLU A 34 -0.18 13.15 1.82
CA GLU A 34 0.05 13.92 3.01
C GLU A 34 0.99 15.10 2.75
N TRP A 35 0.87 16.14 3.56
CA TRP A 35 1.68 17.34 3.52
C TRP A 35 2.08 17.77 4.92
N TRP A 36 3.39 18.04 5.11
CA TRP A 36 3.94 18.67 6.31
C TRP A 36 4.43 20.06 5.97
N ASN A 37 4.16 21.04 6.84
CA ASN A 37 4.67 22.40 6.71
C ASN A 37 6.16 22.48 7.04
N ASN A 38 6.64 21.60 7.89
CA ASN A 38 8.05 21.45 8.20
C ASN A 38 8.72 20.45 7.25
N ASP A 39 10.03 20.57 7.12
CA ASP A 39 10.83 19.55 6.45
C ASP A 39 10.58 18.18 7.10
N PHE A 40 10.22 17.19 6.29
CA PHE A 40 9.83 15.87 6.79
C PHE A 40 10.98 15.15 7.51
N GLU A 41 12.24 15.38 7.09
CA GLU A 41 13.40 14.82 7.80
C GLU A 41 13.53 15.38 9.21
N GLU A 42 13.21 16.66 9.41
CA GLU A 42 13.20 17.26 10.75
C GLU A 42 12.05 16.70 11.61
N VAL A 43 10.89 16.45 11.03
CA VAL A 43 9.77 15.78 11.72
C VAL A 43 10.19 14.38 12.18
N VAL A 44 10.83 13.61 11.33
CA VAL A 44 11.37 12.27 11.67
C VAL A 44 12.45 12.35 12.75
N LYS A 45 13.38 13.32 12.65
CA LYS A 45 14.43 13.52 13.68
C LYS A 45 13.83 13.85 15.04
N GLN A 46 12.79 14.69 15.07
CA GLN A 46 12.08 15.00 16.32
C GLN A 46 11.41 13.77 16.93
N GLY A 47 10.69 12.97 16.13
CA GLY A 47 10.13 11.70 16.57
C GLY A 47 11.21 10.78 17.16
N ASN A 48 12.30 10.59 16.44
CA ASN A 48 13.43 9.76 16.90
C ASN A 48 14.04 10.27 18.21
N LYS A 49 14.18 11.59 18.41
CA LYS A 49 14.66 12.19 19.65
C LYS A 49 13.73 11.93 20.83
N LEU A 50 12.43 11.86 20.59
CA LEU A 50 11.43 11.54 21.61
C LEU A 50 11.30 10.03 21.83
N GLY A 51 11.73 9.20 20.88
CA GLY A 51 11.45 7.75 20.87
C GLY A 51 10.02 7.44 20.42
N LEU A 52 9.38 8.35 19.68
CA LEU A 52 8.01 8.28 19.20
C LEU A 52 7.97 8.29 17.66
N PRO A 53 6.82 7.94 17.06
CA PRO A 53 6.57 8.16 15.65
C PRO A 53 6.70 9.65 15.26
N PRO A 54 6.94 9.98 13.97
CA PRO A 54 6.75 11.34 13.49
C PRO A 54 5.32 11.81 13.74
N ASN A 55 5.16 13.12 13.90
CA ASN A 55 3.84 13.72 13.98
C ASN A 55 3.04 13.47 12.68
N THR A 56 1.72 13.36 12.82
CA THR A 56 0.81 13.29 11.67
C THR A 56 0.99 14.50 10.74
N SER A 57 0.63 14.33 9.49
CA SER A 57 0.68 15.38 8.47
C SER A 57 -0.16 16.61 8.85
N ASP A 58 0.21 17.79 8.39
CA ASP A 58 -0.57 19.02 8.60
C ASP A 58 -1.83 19.07 7.73
N ALA A 59 -1.78 18.45 6.55
CA ALA A 59 -2.90 18.37 5.63
C ALA A 59 -2.83 17.13 4.74
N HIS A 60 -3.98 16.70 4.23
CA HIS A 60 -4.05 15.85 3.04
C HIS A 60 -4.20 16.74 1.80
N THR A 61 -3.76 16.23 0.65
CA THR A 61 -3.79 16.96 -0.62
C THR A 61 -4.30 16.11 -1.77
N ILE A 62 -4.91 16.74 -2.76
CA ILE A 62 -5.15 16.17 -4.09
C ILE A 62 -4.36 17.02 -5.09
N ASN A 63 -3.43 16.39 -5.80
CA ASN A 63 -2.49 17.07 -6.70
C ASN A 63 -1.73 18.24 -6.02
N GLY A 64 -1.29 18.02 -4.77
CA GLY A 64 -0.54 18.99 -3.98
C GLY A 64 -1.36 20.15 -3.42
N LYS A 65 -2.70 20.08 -3.45
CA LYS A 65 -3.60 21.12 -2.96
C LYS A 65 -4.60 20.57 -1.96
N PRO A 66 -4.76 21.17 -0.78
CA PRO A 66 -5.66 20.67 0.27
C PRO A 66 -7.15 20.96 -0.03
N GLY A 67 -7.44 21.97 -0.87
CA GLY A 67 -8.79 22.36 -1.21
C GLY A 67 -9.49 23.26 -0.17
N PRO A 68 -10.71 23.73 -0.46
CA PRO A 68 -11.36 24.80 0.30
C PRO A 68 -11.87 24.39 1.69
N LEU A 69 -11.85 23.10 2.04
CA LEU A 69 -12.17 22.67 3.40
C LEU A 69 -11.02 22.89 4.38
N PHE A 70 -9.81 23.11 3.87
CA PHE A 70 -8.66 23.47 4.69
C PHE A 70 -8.62 24.99 4.86
N PRO A 71 -8.40 25.53 6.08
CA PRO A 71 -8.42 26.98 6.33
C PRO A 71 -7.46 27.75 5.41
N CYS A 72 -7.92 28.86 4.88
CA CYS A 72 -7.18 29.79 4.02
C CYS A 72 -6.69 29.18 2.67
N SER A 73 -7.32 28.11 2.21
CA SER A 73 -6.89 27.36 1.02
C SER A 73 -7.86 27.41 -0.17
N GLU A 74 -8.87 28.26 -0.14
CA GLU A 74 -9.88 28.35 -1.21
C GLU A 74 -9.25 28.60 -2.60
N LYS A 75 -8.16 29.38 -2.64
CA LYS A 75 -7.43 29.68 -3.88
C LYS A 75 -6.51 28.54 -4.32
N HIS A 76 -6.28 27.57 -3.44
CA HIS A 76 -5.40 26.42 -3.67
C HIS A 76 -6.23 25.15 -3.83
N THR A 77 -7.13 25.13 -4.80
CA THR A 77 -7.97 23.99 -5.13
C THR A 77 -7.65 23.50 -6.53
N PHE A 78 -7.42 22.20 -6.65
CA PHE A 78 -7.33 21.57 -7.97
C PHE A 78 -8.74 21.43 -8.55
N ALA A 79 -8.88 21.77 -9.85
CA ALA A 79 -10.12 21.57 -10.59
C ALA A 79 -9.87 20.84 -11.89
N MET A 80 -10.68 19.83 -12.17
CA MET A 80 -10.71 19.07 -13.41
C MET A 80 -12.01 19.36 -14.15
N GLU A 81 -11.89 19.87 -15.39
CA GLU A 81 -13.05 20.10 -16.23
C GLU A 81 -13.49 18.83 -16.95
N VAL A 82 -14.80 18.57 -16.98
CA VAL A 82 -15.42 17.44 -17.67
C VAL A 82 -16.57 17.87 -18.56
N GLU A 83 -16.77 17.12 -19.66
CA GLU A 83 -17.89 17.31 -20.57
C GLU A 83 -19.02 16.33 -20.28
N GLN A 84 -20.24 16.82 -20.27
CA GLN A 84 -21.45 16.01 -20.06
C GLN A 84 -21.47 14.79 -20.98
N GLY A 85 -21.75 13.61 -20.41
CA GLY A 85 -21.89 12.36 -21.11
C GLY A 85 -20.57 11.64 -21.43
N LYS A 86 -19.41 12.28 -21.20
CA LYS A 86 -18.10 11.67 -21.44
C LYS A 86 -17.67 10.79 -20.27
N THR A 87 -16.82 9.80 -20.58
CA THR A 87 -16.19 8.91 -19.57
C THR A 87 -14.71 9.25 -19.44
N TYR A 88 -14.24 9.36 -18.22
CA TYR A 88 -12.87 9.72 -17.86
C TYR A 88 -12.21 8.57 -17.12
N LEU A 89 -10.95 8.29 -17.44
CA LEU A 89 -10.10 7.39 -16.67
C LEU A 89 -9.32 8.22 -15.65
N LEU A 90 -9.66 8.06 -14.37
CA LEU A 90 -8.89 8.63 -13.27
C LEU A 90 -7.86 7.61 -12.80
N ARG A 91 -6.59 7.97 -12.85
CA ARG A 91 -5.48 7.23 -12.26
C ARG A 91 -5.20 7.79 -10.88
N ILE A 92 -5.63 7.09 -9.86
CA ILE A 92 -5.52 7.53 -8.48
C ILE A 92 -4.29 6.87 -7.86
N ILE A 93 -3.41 7.68 -7.31
CA ILE A 93 -2.14 7.26 -6.73
C ILE A 93 -2.11 7.75 -5.29
N ASN A 94 -2.02 6.84 -4.33
CA ASN A 94 -1.79 7.24 -2.96
C ASN A 94 -0.28 7.44 -2.73
N ALA A 95 0.12 8.71 -2.67
CA ALA A 95 1.48 9.16 -2.39
C ALA A 95 1.66 9.59 -0.91
N ALA A 96 0.76 9.19 -0.01
CA ALA A 96 0.94 9.35 1.42
C ALA A 96 2.10 8.49 1.92
N LEU A 97 2.69 8.89 3.03
CA LEU A 97 3.74 8.11 3.70
C LEU A 97 3.17 7.13 4.71
N ASN A 98 2.02 7.45 5.30
CA ASN A 98 1.43 6.69 6.40
C ASN A 98 -0.02 6.30 6.13
N ASP A 99 -0.87 7.21 5.59
CA ASP A 99 -2.31 7.04 5.65
C ASP A 99 -2.88 6.26 4.48
N GLU A 100 -3.64 5.20 4.79
CA GLU A 100 -4.63 4.66 3.86
C GLU A 100 -5.74 5.71 3.65
N LEU A 101 -6.18 5.90 2.41
CA LEU A 101 -7.12 6.97 2.08
C LEU A 101 -8.38 6.42 1.41
N PHE A 102 -9.55 6.84 1.90
CA PHE A 102 -10.78 6.77 1.11
C PHE A 102 -10.78 7.90 0.08
N PHE A 103 -11.18 7.58 -1.14
CA PHE A 103 -11.40 8.58 -2.19
C PHE A 103 -12.79 8.39 -2.80
N ALA A 104 -13.49 9.51 -3.05
CA ALA A 104 -14.80 9.51 -3.68
C ALA A 104 -15.02 10.77 -4.52
N VAL A 105 -15.94 10.67 -5.50
CA VAL A 105 -16.41 11.78 -6.33
C VAL A 105 -17.89 11.99 -6.06
N ALA A 106 -18.28 13.18 -5.64
CA ALA A 106 -19.67 13.49 -5.29
C ALA A 106 -20.63 13.19 -6.45
N GLY A 107 -21.71 12.49 -6.16
CA GLY A 107 -22.75 12.16 -7.14
C GLY A 107 -22.35 11.14 -8.21
N HIS A 108 -21.09 10.79 -8.34
CA HIS A 108 -20.60 9.88 -9.37
C HIS A 108 -20.19 8.52 -8.79
N ASN A 109 -20.52 7.48 -9.52
CA ASN A 109 -19.97 6.16 -9.25
C ASN A 109 -18.62 6.00 -9.98
N MET A 110 -17.74 5.22 -9.40
CA MET A 110 -16.44 4.85 -9.96
C MET A 110 -16.44 3.37 -10.32
N THR A 111 -16.06 3.02 -11.53
CA THR A 111 -15.84 1.62 -11.94
C THR A 111 -14.36 1.32 -11.86
N VAL A 112 -13.96 0.49 -10.90
CA VAL A 112 -12.58 0.03 -10.75
C VAL A 112 -12.27 -0.92 -11.90
N VAL A 113 -11.14 -0.68 -12.61
CA VAL A 113 -10.73 -1.46 -13.77
C VAL A 113 -9.28 -1.96 -13.71
N GLU A 114 -8.46 -1.36 -12.83
CA GLU A 114 -7.06 -1.70 -12.70
C GLU A 114 -6.56 -1.32 -11.29
N ILE A 115 -5.70 -2.14 -10.73
CA ILE A 115 -4.98 -1.89 -9.47
C ILE A 115 -3.51 -2.25 -9.67
N ASP A 116 -2.58 -1.41 -9.19
CA ASP A 116 -1.13 -1.63 -9.24
C ASP A 116 -0.65 -2.13 -10.62
N ALA A 117 -1.17 -1.52 -11.70
CA ALA A 117 -0.90 -1.86 -13.09
C ALA A 117 -1.41 -3.25 -13.54
N VAL A 118 -2.34 -3.86 -12.82
CA VAL A 118 -2.98 -5.13 -13.18
C VAL A 118 -4.47 -4.95 -13.37
N TYR A 119 -5.02 -5.45 -14.49
CA TYR A 119 -6.46 -5.36 -14.78
C TYR A 119 -7.29 -6.21 -13.83
N THR A 120 -8.40 -5.62 -13.40
CA THR A 120 -9.38 -6.28 -12.54
C THR A 120 -10.68 -6.58 -13.27
N LYS A 121 -11.45 -7.54 -12.77
CA LYS A 121 -12.86 -7.62 -13.11
C LYS A 121 -13.54 -6.33 -12.70
N PRO A 122 -14.19 -5.60 -13.64
CA PRO A 122 -14.78 -4.32 -13.32
C PRO A 122 -15.86 -4.43 -12.27
N PHE A 123 -15.86 -3.54 -11.30
CA PHE A 123 -16.96 -3.37 -10.35
C PHE A 123 -17.18 -1.90 -10.01
N THR A 124 -18.42 -1.54 -9.74
CA THR A 124 -18.81 -0.15 -9.44
C THR A 124 -18.88 0.08 -7.94
N THR A 125 -18.38 1.24 -7.51
CA THR A 125 -18.37 1.67 -6.11
C THR A 125 -18.54 3.18 -5.99
N GLN A 126 -18.99 3.67 -4.83
CA GLN A 126 -19.08 5.11 -4.54
C GLN A 126 -17.80 5.67 -3.90
N ALA A 127 -16.99 4.82 -3.29
CA ALA A 127 -15.69 5.17 -2.76
C ALA A 127 -14.69 4.04 -3.02
N ILE A 128 -13.41 4.36 -3.08
CA ILE A 128 -12.31 3.39 -3.06
C ILE A 128 -11.52 3.53 -1.77
N LEU A 129 -10.83 2.45 -1.38
CA LEU A 129 -9.78 2.46 -0.38
C LEU A 129 -8.44 2.22 -1.07
N ILE A 130 -7.46 3.03 -0.76
CA ILE A 130 -6.15 2.97 -1.39
C ILE A 130 -5.04 3.20 -0.36
N ALA A 131 -4.19 2.21 -0.14
CA ALA A 131 -3.09 2.26 0.81
C ALA A 131 -1.88 3.03 0.23
N PRO A 132 -0.97 3.53 1.07
CA PRO A 132 0.26 4.17 0.62
C PRO A 132 1.03 3.32 -0.39
N GLY A 133 1.45 3.94 -1.49
CA GLY A 133 2.15 3.28 -2.59
C GLY A 133 1.26 2.52 -3.58
N GLN A 134 -0.04 2.37 -3.30
CA GLN A 134 -0.97 1.73 -4.24
C GLN A 134 -1.42 2.68 -5.34
N THR A 135 -1.80 2.08 -6.47
CA THR A 135 -2.47 2.76 -7.58
C THR A 135 -3.80 2.08 -7.89
N THR A 136 -4.79 2.87 -8.28
CA THR A 136 -6.11 2.37 -8.70
C THR A 136 -6.62 3.20 -9.87
N ASN A 137 -6.96 2.55 -10.97
CA ASN A 137 -7.57 3.19 -12.12
C ASN A 137 -9.09 2.97 -12.09
N VAL A 138 -9.84 4.07 -12.20
CA VAL A 138 -11.30 4.02 -12.20
C VAL A 138 -11.88 4.77 -13.39
N LEU A 139 -12.96 4.25 -13.94
CA LEU A 139 -13.78 4.98 -14.92
C LEU A 139 -14.83 5.79 -14.17
N VAL A 140 -14.94 7.07 -14.54
CA VAL A 140 -15.97 7.99 -14.04
C VAL A 140 -16.72 8.55 -15.23
N GLN A 141 -18.02 8.30 -15.28
CA GLN A 141 -18.89 8.88 -16.30
C GLN A 141 -19.44 10.22 -15.82
N ALA A 142 -19.27 11.28 -16.60
CA ALA A 142 -19.84 12.59 -16.34
C ALA A 142 -21.33 12.62 -16.72
N ASN A 143 -22.16 11.91 -15.96
CA ASN A 143 -23.59 11.68 -16.22
C ASN A 143 -24.51 12.39 -15.23
N GLN A 144 -23.98 13.26 -14.37
CA GLN A 144 -24.78 14.04 -13.43
C GLN A 144 -25.24 15.36 -14.06
N ALA A 145 -26.16 16.05 -13.40
CA ALA A 145 -26.55 17.40 -13.82
C ALA A 145 -25.30 18.30 -13.91
N PRO A 146 -25.17 19.15 -14.96
CA PRO A 146 -24.04 20.05 -15.04
C PRO A 146 -23.89 20.91 -13.79
N GLY A 147 -22.72 20.83 -13.16
CA GLY A 147 -22.47 21.43 -11.85
C GLY A 147 -21.00 21.29 -11.44
N ARG A 148 -20.77 21.54 -10.16
CA ARG A 148 -19.46 21.35 -9.53
C ARG A 148 -19.57 20.31 -8.42
N TYR A 149 -18.67 19.36 -8.40
CA TYR A 149 -18.68 18.21 -7.51
C TYR A 149 -17.32 18.06 -6.84
N PHE A 150 -17.27 17.86 -5.53
CA PHE A 150 -16.00 17.58 -4.90
C PHE A 150 -15.53 16.14 -5.22
N MET A 151 -14.27 16.02 -5.57
CA MET A 151 -13.46 14.84 -5.34
C MET A 151 -12.89 15.00 -3.94
N ALA A 152 -12.97 14.00 -3.10
CA ALA A 152 -12.51 14.11 -1.72
C ALA A 152 -11.68 12.90 -1.30
N ALA A 153 -10.59 13.14 -0.56
CA ALA A 153 -9.74 12.14 0.04
C ALA A 153 -9.72 12.32 1.56
N ARG A 154 -9.92 11.23 2.31
CA ARG A 154 -9.99 11.20 3.78
C ARG A 154 -9.21 9.99 4.30
N PRO A 155 -8.45 10.11 5.41
CA PRO A 155 -7.78 8.95 6.00
C PRO A 155 -8.78 7.88 6.46
N PHE A 156 -8.39 6.62 6.23
CA PHE A 156 -8.94 5.45 6.88
C PHE A 156 -8.02 5.06 8.02
N MET A 157 -8.58 4.90 9.20
CA MET A 157 -7.83 4.50 10.37
C MET A 157 -8.76 3.80 11.35
N ASP A 158 -8.53 2.54 11.56
CA ASP A 158 -9.31 1.72 12.49
C ASP A 158 -8.56 1.44 13.80
N ALA A 159 -7.49 2.18 14.07
CA ALA A 159 -6.81 2.18 15.35
C ALA A 159 -7.70 2.78 16.46
N PRO A 160 -7.53 2.36 17.72
CA PRO A 160 -8.31 2.89 18.84
C PRO A 160 -8.05 4.36 19.15
N LEU A 161 -7.09 4.99 18.48
CA LEU A 161 -6.72 6.40 18.63
C LEU A 161 -7.30 7.22 17.48
N THR A 162 -7.91 8.37 17.81
CA THR A 162 -8.30 9.36 16.78
C THR A 162 -7.03 10.05 16.30
N VAL A 163 -6.61 9.77 15.10
CA VAL A 163 -5.33 10.26 14.59
C VAL A 163 -5.52 11.42 13.63
N ASP A 164 -6.23 11.23 12.54
CA ASP A 164 -6.43 12.26 11.54
C ASP A 164 -7.84 12.17 10.92
N ASN A 165 -8.51 13.33 10.80
CA ASN A 165 -9.82 13.42 10.15
C ASN A 165 -9.83 14.48 9.03
N LYS A 166 -8.68 15.04 8.68
CA LYS A 166 -8.55 16.06 7.66
C LYS A 166 -8.91 15.50 6.29
N THR A 167 -9.79 16.19 5.59
CA THR A 167 -10.28 15.78 4.27
C THR A 167 -9.75 16.76 3.22
N ALA A 168 -8.97 16.26 2.29
CA ALA A 168 -8.58 17.01 1.10
C ALA A 168 -9.72 17.02 0.09
N THR A 169 -9.83 18.11 -0.66
CA THR A 169 -10.85 18.25 -1.70
C THR A 169 -10.29 18.86 -2.98
N ALA A 170 -10.80 18.37 -4.10
CA ALA A 170 -10.60 18.92 -5.43
C ALA A 170 -11.96 19.02 -6.12
N ILE A 171 -12.04 19.67 -7.28
CA ILE A 171 -13.31 19.92 -7.96
C ILE A 171 -13.33 19.19 -9.30
N LEU A 172 -14.36 18.40 -9.52
CA LEU A 172 -14.78 17.94 -10.82
C LEU A 172 -15.84 18.93 -11.32
N GLN A 173 -15.52 19.68 -12.37
CA GLN A 173 -16.34 20.78 -12.86
C GLN A 173 -16.86 20.49 -14.25
N TYR A 174 -18.16 20.54 -14.45
CA TYR A 174 -18.74 20.43 -15.78
C TYR A 174 -18.45 21.69 -16.59
N LYS A 175 -18.11 21.50 -17.87
CA LYS A 175 -17.79 22.58 -18.80
C LYS A 175 -18.91 23.62 -18.88
N GLY A 176 -18.53 24.89 -18.83
CA GLY A 176 -19.46 26.00 -18.91
C GLY A 176 -20.14 26.36 -17.59
N ILE A 177 -19.87 25.65 -16.50
CA ILE A 177 -20.42 25.96 -15.17
C ILE A 177 -19.55 27.04 -14.49
N PRO A 178 -20.16 28.15 -14.00
CA PRO A 178 -19.43 29.21 -13.33
C PRO A 178 -18.75 28.74 -12.02
N ASN A 179 -17.58 29.30 -11.73
CA ASN A 179 -16.83 28.99 -10.50
C ASN A 179 -17.53 29.44 -9.21
N THR A 180 -18.57 30.27 -9.33
CA THR A 180 -19.42 30.74 -8.21
C THR A 180 -20.38 29.67 -7.70
N ILE A 181 -20.64 28.62 -8.44
CA ILE A 181 -21.51 27.52 -7.99
C ILE A 181 -20.74 26.71 -6.93
N LEU A 182 -21.35 26.50 -5.78
CA LEU A 182 -20.76 25.71 -4.69
C LEU A 182 -20.71 24.22 -5.06
N PRO A 183 -19.58 23.55 -4.85
CA PRO A 183 -19.47 22.11 -5.11
C PRO A 183 -20.25 21.29 -4.09
N ILE A 184 -20.75 20.12 -4.53
CA ILE A 184 -21.43 19.15 -3.68
C ILE A 184 -20.39 18.20 -3.07
N LEU A 185 -20.46 17.93 -1.78
CA LEU A 185 -19.58 16.99 -1.07
C LEU A 185 -20.01 15.52 -1.30
N PRO A 186 -19.05 14.60 -1.49
CA PRO A 186 -19.35 13.17 -1.53
C PRO A 186 -19.67 12.63 -0.13
N LYS A 187 -20.41 11.52 -0.09
CA LYS A 187 -20.53 10.69 1.12
C LYS A 187 -19.32 9.77 1.19
N LEU A 188 -18.29 10.18 1.91
CA LEU A 188 -17.17 9.32 2.22
C LEU A 188 -17.54 8.35 3.36
N PRO A 189 -16.96 7.11 3.37
CA PRO A 189 -17.01 6.25 4.55
C PRO A 189 -16.46 6.96 5.78
N LEU A 190 -16.87 6.56 6.97
CA LEU A 190 -16.27 7.08 8.21
C LEU A 190 -14.78 6.73 8.27
N PRO A 191 -13.95 7.53 8.95
CA PRO A 191 -12.51 7.23 9.07
C PRO A 191 -12.21 5.81 9.57
N ASN A 192 -13.07 5.26 10.42
CA ASN A 192 -12.94 3.92 11.00
C ASN A 192 -13.93 2.90 10.42
N ASP A 193 -14.40 3.07 9.19
CA ASP A 193 -15.34 2.16 8.54
C ASP A 193 -14.63 0.90 8.01
N THR A 194 -14.22 0.04 8.93
CA THR A 194 -13.58 -1.26 8.64
C THR A 194 -14.49 -2.16 7.81
N ALA A 195 -15.81 -2.07 8.01
CA ALA A 195 -16.77 -2.87 7.24
C ALA A 195 -16.72 -2.51 5.74
N PHE A 196 -16.69 -1.22 5.43
CA PHE A 196 -16.52 -0.77 4.06
C PHE A 196 -15.15 -1.20 3.50
N ALA A 197 -14.06 -1.02 4.25
CA ALA A 197 -12.70 -1.38 3.84
C ALA A 197 -12.60 -2.87 3.46
N LEU A 198 -13.09 -3.76 4.31
CA LEU A 198 -13.12 -5.20 4.06
C LEU A 198 -14.01 -5.55 2.86
N SER A 199 -15.20 -4.95 2.76
CA SER A 199 -16.12 -5.16 1.64
C SER A 199 -15.55 -4.70 0.31
N TYR A 200 -14.82 -3.57 0.28
CA TYR A 200 -14.14 -3.07 -0.90
C TYR A 200 -13.04 -4.04 -1.35
N ASN A 201 -12.15 -4.42 -0.45
CA ASN A 201 -11.06 -5.35 -0.76
C ASN A 201 -11.59 -6.72 -1.21
N ALA A 202 -12.70 -7.20 -0.65
CA ALA A 202 -13.33 -8.45 -1.04
C ALA A 202 -13.90 -8.45 -2.47
N LYS A 203 -14.16 -7.30 -3.07
CA LYS A 203 -14.62 -7.17 -4.48
C LYS A 203 -13.49 -7.22 -5.50
N LEU A 204 -12.26 -6.99 -5.07
CA LEU A 204 -11.11 -7.00 -5.98
C LEU A 204 -10.86 -8.43 -6.50
N ARG A 205 -10.80 -8.57 -7.81
CA ARG A 205 -10.51 -9.82 -8.52
C ARG A 205 -9.66 -9.51 -9.75
N SER A 206 -8.64 -10.32 -10.03
CA SER A 206 -7.93 -10.24 -11.31
C SER A 206 -8.90 -10.47 -12.47
N LEU A 207 -8.66 -9.82 -13.59
CA LEU A 207 -9.47 -9.98 -14.81
C LEU A 207 -9.52 -11.45 -15.24
N ASN A 208 -8.39 -12.14 -15.17
CA ASN A 208 -8.22 -13.56 -15.46
C ASN A 208 -8.86 -13.94 -16.81
N SER A 209 -8.49 -13.23 -17.86
CA SER A 209 -8.91 -13.50 -19.23
C SER A 209 -7.83 -14.23 -20.01
N PRO A 210 -8.11 -14.77 -21.21
CA PRO A 210 -7.09 -15.38 -22.06
C PRO A 210 -5.90 -14.46 -22.38
N LEU A 211 -6.12 -13.15 -22.49
CA LEU A 211 -5.07 -12.15 -22.74
C LEU A 211 -4.36 -11.70 -21.45
N TYR A 212 -5.05 -11.78 -20.31
CA TYR A 212 -4.54 -11.35 -19.00
C TYR A 212 -4.81 -12.44 -17.98
N PRO A 213 -4.12 -13.59 -18.07
CA PRO A 213 -4.35 -14.71 -17.17
C PRO A 213 -3.80 -14.43 -15.78
N ALA A 214 -4.53 -14.83 -14.75
CA ALA A 214 -4.04 -14.85 -13.38
C ALA A 214 -3.22 -16.14 -13.15
N ASN A 215 -1.91 -16.06 -13.28
CA ASN A 215 -1.00 -17.20 -13.14
C ASN A 215 -0.68 -17.49 -11.67
N VAL A 216 -1.71 -17.81 -10.89
CA VAL A 216 -1.60 -18.04 -9.44
C VAL A 216 -0.77 -19.29 -9.17
N PRO A 217 0.32 -19.20 -8.39
CA PRO A 217 1.09 -20.39 -8.03
C PRO A 217 0.25 -21.34 -7.15
N LEU A 218 -0.03 -22.55 -7.68
CA LEU A 218 -0.83 -23.56 -6.96
C LEU A 218 0.03 -24.38 -5.99
N LYS A 219 1.28 -24.72 -6.41
CA LYS A 219 2.24 -25.40 -5.56
C LYS A 219 3.01 -24.38 -4.75
N VAL A 220 3.26 -24.66 -3.49
CA VAL A 220 4.02 -23.78 -2.58
C VAL A 220 5.28 -24.53 -2.14
N ASP A 221 6.45 -23.93 -2.43
CA ASP A 221 7.74 -24.50 -2.06
C ASP A 221 8.19 -24.01 -0.67
N ARG A 222 7.82 -22.79 -0.28
CA ARG A 222 8.14 -22.22 1.02
C ARG A 222 6.95 -21.47 1.64
N ARG A 223 6.67 -21.73 2.92
CA ARG A 223 5.66 -21.03 3.71
C ARG A 223 6.30 -20.18 4.77
N LEU A 224 5.97 -18.91 4.76
CA LEU A 224 6.41 -17.90 5.71
C LEU A 224 5.20 -17.39 6.50
N PHE A 225 5.39 -17.17 7.79
CA PHE A 225 4.38 -16.59 8.66
C PHE A 225 5.03 -15.45 9.46
N TYR A 226 4.69 -14.21 9.14
CA TYR A 226 5.26 -13.03 9.76
C TYR A 226 4.21 -12.31 10.60
N THR A 227 4.51 -12.15 11.88
CA THR A 227 3.70 -11.33 12.79
C THR A 227 4.20 -9.90 12.75
N ILE A 228 3.25 -8.96 12.70
CA ILE A 228 3.47 -7.52 12.73
C ILE A 228 3.29 -7.07 14.16
N GLY A 229 4.24 -6.39 14.74
CA GLY A 229 4.14 -5.96 16.12
C GLY A 229 4.80 -4.63 16.40
N LEU A 230 4.26 -3.93 17.39
CA LEU A 230 4.82 -2.71 17.93
C LEU A 230 5.40 -3.00 19.32
N GLY A 231 6.67 -2.73 19.50
CA GLY A 231 7.40 -2.97 20.73
C GLY A 231 7.94 -1.68 21.37
N ILE A 232 8.52 -1.83 22.56
CA ILE A 232 9.23 -0.76 23.26
C ILE A 232 10.63 -1.25 23.62
N ASN A 233 11.64 -0.57 23.07
CA ASN A 233 13.03 -0.87 23.36
C ASN A 233 13.68 0.25 24.21
N PRO A 234 14.66 -0.09 25.08
CA PRO A 234 15.49 0.92 25.72
C PRO A 234 16.16 1.85 24.69
N CYS A 235 16.16 3.14 24.98
CA CYS A 235 16.80 4.15 24.15
C CYS A 235 17.47 5.21 25.02
N PRO A 236 18.74 5.00 25.43
CA PRO A 236 19.44 5.95 26.29
C PRO A 236 19.58 7.36 25.71
N THR A 237 19.51 7.48 24.38
CA THR A 237 19.60 8.76 23.65
C THR A 237 18.24 9.44 23.44
N CYS A 238 17.15 8.76 23.71
CA CYS A 238 15.81 9.32 23.62
C CYS A 238 15.43 10.04 24.92
N LEU A 239 14.69 11.15 24.82
CA LEU A 239 14.29 11.93 25.99
C LEU A 239 13.46 11.13 27.01
N ASN A 240 12.66 10.17 26.55
CA ASN A 240 11.84 9.32 27.42
C ASN A 240 12.56 8.02 27.83
N GLY A 241 13.83 7.82 27.50
CA GLY A 241 14.60 6.63 27.81
C GLY A 241 14.19 5.35 27.07
N THR A 242 13.13 5.43 26.26
CA THR A 242 12.58 4.32 25.47
C THR A 242 12.23 4.78 24.06
N ARG A 243 12.08 3.83 23.15
CA ARG A 243 11.60 4.09 21.79
C ARG A 243 10.59 3.03 21.35
N LEU A 244 9.59 3.47 20.59
CA LEU A 244 8.72 2.56 19.86
C LEU A 244 9.52 1.89 18.74
N SER A 245 9.29 0.59 18.58
CA SER A 245 10.05 -0.26 17.67
C SER A 245 9.09 -1.22 16.98
N ALA A 246 8.75 -0.93 15.73
CA ALA A 246 7.96 -1.84 14.93
C ALA A 246 8.82 -3.06 14.52
N SER A 247 8.20 -4.22 14.40
CA SER A 247 8.92 -5.48 14.17
C SER A 247 8.13 -6.47 13.33
N LEU A 248 8.86 -7.31 12.60
CA LEU A 248 8.34 -8.56 12.02
C LEU A 248 8.94 -9.73 12.80
N ASN A 249 8.10 -10.66 13.26
CA ASN A 249 8.52 -11.80 14.08
C ASN A 249 9.38 -11.38 15.28
N ASN A 250 9.01 -10.27 15.93
CA ASN A 250 9.75 -9.66 17.05
C ASN A 250 11.18 -9.19 16.71
N ILE A 251 11.47 -8.98 15.42
CA ILE A 251 12.75 -8.44 14.94
C ILE A 251 12.50 -7.06 14.38
N THR A 252 13.06 -6.04 15.04
CA THR A 252 13.14 -4.67 14.53
C THR A 252 14.34 -4.57 13.60
N PHE A 253 14.08 -4.24 12.36
CA PHE A 253 15.13 -4.10 11.37
C PHE A 253 16.01 -2.88 11.66
N VAL A 254 17.30 -3.07 11.63
CA VAL A 254 18.30 -2.00 11.74
C VAL A 254 18.88 -1.70 10.36
N MET A 255 18.84 -0.43 9.96
CA MET A 255 19.48 0.01 8.72
C MET A 255 20.99 -0.12 8.85
N PRO A 256 21.65 -0.90 7.98
CA PRO A 256 23.09 -0.94 7.96
C PRO A 256 23.67 0.34 7.35
N HIS A 257 24.90 0.69 7.71
CA HIS A 257 25.62 1.83 7.12
C HIS A 257 26.07 1.57 5.67
N ILE A 258 26.28 0.30 5.32
CA ILE A 258 26.61 -0.14 3.96
C ILE A 258 25.34 -0.68 3.31
N GLY A 259 25.08 -0.27 2.08
CA GLY A 259 23.94 -0.77 1.31
C GLY A 259 23.95 -2.31 1.22
N LEU A 260 22.79 -2.95 1.47
CA LEU A 260 22.71 -4.41 1.49
C LEU A 260 23.12 -5.02 0.15
N LEU A 261 22.70 -4.40 -0.96
CA LEU A 261 23.08 -4.83 -2.31
C LEU A 261 24.59 -4.71 -2.53
N GLN A 262 25.19 -3.64 -2.07
CA GLN A 262 26.64 -3.40 -2.11
C GLN A 262 27.37 -4.47 -1.26
N ALA A 263 26.88 -4.74 -0.04
CA ALA A 263 27.43 -5.78 0.82
C ALA A 263 27.35 -7.17 0.16
N HIS A 264 26.26 -7.45 -0.55
CA HIS A 264 26.10 -8.69 -1.30
C HIS A 264 27.07 -8.79 -2.47
N TYR A 265 27.17 -7.77 -3.32
CA TYR A 265 28.08 -7.74 -4.46
C TYR A 265 29.56 -7.94 -4.07
N PHE A 266 29.98 -7.27 -3.01
CA PHE A 266 31.37 -7.27 -2.59
C PHE A 266 31.67 -8.24 -1.45
N ASN A 267 30.71 -9.09 -1.07
CA ASN A 267 30.80 -10.05 0.03
C ASN A 267 31.30 -9.43 1.34
N ILE A 268 30.80 -8.23 1.68
CA ILE A 268 31.19 -7.50 2.90
C ILE A 268 30.50 -8.19 4.09
N ARG A 269 31.30 -8.79 4.94
CA ARG A 269 30.82 -9.52 6.13
C ARG A 269 30.37 -8.55 7.25
N GLY A 270 29.44 -9.02 8.10
CA GLY A 270 28.99 -8.29 9.27
C GLY A 270 27.95 -7.21 9.00
N VAL A 271 27.54 -7.01 7.74
CA VAL A 271 26.49 -6.05 7.37
C VAL A 271 25.09 -6.59 7.64
N TYR A 272 24.88 -7.88 7.39
CA TYR A 272 23.62 -8.58 7.64
C TYR A 272 23.85 -10.06 7.96
N THR A 273 22.81 -10.71 8.48
CA THR A 273 22.73 -12.17 8.61
C THR A 273 21.57 -12.71 7.80
N ALA A 274 21.67 -13.93 7.28
CA ALA A 274 20.64 -14.57 6.45
C ALA A 274 19.86 -15.63 7.26
N ASP A 275 19.36 -15.21 8.41
CA ASP A 275 18.75 -16.06 9.44
C ASP A 275 17.42 -15.50 9.96
N PHE A 276 16.72 -14.70 9.16
CA PHE A 276 15.39 -14.22 9.54
C PHE A 276 14.43 -15.40 9.68
N PRO A 277 13.71 -15.54 10.82
CA PRO A 277 12.91 -16.72 11.11
C PRO A 277 11.65 -16.78 10.22
N ASP A 278 11.36 -17.96 9.69
CA ASP A 278 10.17 -18.21 8.86
C ASP A 278 8.85 -18.09 9.63
N ARG A 279 8.92 -18.12 10.97
CA ARG A 279 7.78 -18.02 11.90
C ARG A 279 8.19 -17.23 13.13
N PRO A 280 7.22 -16.63 13.86
CA PRO A 280 7.53 -15.95 15.11
C PRO A 280 8.18 -16.92 16.10
N PRO A 281 9.19 -16.47 16.85
CA PRO A 281 9.91 -17.30 17.82
C PRO A 281 9.00 -17.85 18.93
N GLN A 282 7.98 -17.11 19.28
CA GLN A 282 7.01 -17.47 20.32
C GLN A 282 5.59 -17.23 19.79
N PRO A 283 4.81 -18.30 19.54
CA PRO A 283 3.39 -18.16 19.22
C PRO A 283 2.60 -17.66 20.44
N PHE A 284 1.64 -16.79 20.21
CA PHE A 284 0.69 -16.31 21.22
C PHE A 284 -0.69 -16.07 20.56
N ASN A 285 -1.68 -15.66 21.32
CA ASN A 285 -2.94 -15.20 20.75
C ASN A 285 -2.74 -13.78 20.17
N TYR A 286 -2.47 -13.69 18.87
CA TYR A 286 -2.10 -12.44 18.20
C TYR A 286 -3.17 -11.36 18.27
N THR A 287 -4.44 -11.75 18.28
CA THR A 287 -5.60 -10.86 18.26
C THR A 287 -6.39 -10.87 19.56
N GLY A 288 -5.80 -11.40 20.63
CA GLY A 288 -6.38 -11.42 21.97
C GLY A 288 -6.37 -10.06 22.67
N ALA A 289 -6.45 -10.07 23.99
CA ALA A 289 -6.31 -8.85 24.79
C ALA A 289 -4.92 -8.21 24.54
N PRO A 290 -4.82 -6.86 24.55
CA PRO A 290 -3.54 -6.18 24.31
C PRO A 290 -2.46 -6.65 25.28
N LEU A 291 -1.30 -7.00 24.71
CA LEU A 291 -0.11 -7.30 25.51
C LEU A 291 0.62 -6.00 25.79
N THR A 292 0.83 -5.69 27.06
CA THR A 292 1.46 -4.45 27.53
C THR A 292 2.76 -4.69 28.31
N ALA A 293 3.18 -5.94 28.47
CA ALA A 293 4.40 -6.33 29.17
C ALA A 293 5.33 -7.14 28.26
N ASN A 294 6.64 -7.05 28.51
CA ASN A 294 7.68 -7.75 27.76
C ASN A 294 7.69 -7.39 26.26
N LEU A 295 7.50 -6.12 25.95
CA LEU A 295 7.38 -5.60 24.60
C LEU A 295 8.72 -5.35 23.91
N GLY A 296 9.84 -5.77 24.50
CA GLY A 296 11.17 -5.63 23.89
C GLY A 296 11.29 -6.46 22.61
N THR A 297 11.84 -5.84 21.56
CA THR A 297 12.15 -6.52 20.30
C THR A 297 13.64 -6.77 20.16
N THR A 298 14.02 -7.74 19.34
CA THR A 298 15.42 -7.97 18.95
C THR A 298 15.75 -7.06 17.77
N SER A 299 16.80 -6.25 17.89
CA SER A 299 17.25 -5.39 16.79
C SER A 299 18.32 -6.08 15.95
N GLY A 300 18.21 -5.99 14.62
CA GLY A 300 19.23 -6.53 13.71
C GLY A 300 18.88 -6.41 12.24
N THR A 301 19.90 -6.50 11.40
CA THR A 301 19.76 -6.59 9.94
C THR A 301 19.72 -8.07 9.56
N ARG A 302 18.55 -8.69 9.72
CA ARG A 302 18.34 -10.13 9.44
C ARG A 302 17.49 -10.29 8.18
N LEU A 303 17.90 -11.15 7.27
CA LEU A 303 17.30 -11.34 5.96
C LEU A 303 16.78 -12.79 5.82
N SER A 304 15.70 -12.95 5.03
CA SER A 304 15.27 -14.29 4.58
C SER A 304 15.94 -14.65 3.28
N LYS A 305 16.59 -15.82 3.25
CA LYS A 305 17.21 -16.35 2.04
C LYS A 305 16.21 -17.24 1.30
N ILE A 306 15.92 -16.96 0.03
CA ILE A 306 14.92 -17.67 -0.78
C ILE A 306 15.60 -18.25 -2.01
N ALA A 307 15.34 -19.53 -2.32
CA ALA A 307 15.86 -20.16 -3.53
C ALA A 307 15.21 -19.54 -4.78
N PHE A 308 16.01 -19.34 -5.83
CA PHE A 308 15.53 -18.81 -7.11
C PHE A 308 14.38 -19.67 -7.66
N ASN A 309 13.39 -18.99 -8.23
CA ASN A 309 12.20 -19.58 -8.85
C ASN A 309 11.30 -20.42 -7.92
N SER A 310 11.53 -20.35 -6.60
CA SER A 310 10.61 -20.98 -5.64
C SER A 310 9.32 -20.18 -5.50
N THR A 311 8.24 -20.89 -5.27
CA THR A 311 6.94 -20.30 -4.94
C THR A 311 6.84 -20.08 -3.44
N VAL A 312 6.61 -18.84 -3.05
CA VAL A 312 6.49 -18.43 -1.65
C VAL A 312 5.04 -18.11 -1.34
N GLU A 313 4.54 -18.68 -0.23
CA GLU A 313 3.33 -18.24 0.44
C GLU A 313 3.72 -17.52 1.72
N LEU A 314 3.36 -16.25 1.83
CA LEU A 314 3.62 -15.42 3.00
C LEU A 314 2.29 -15.02 3.62
N VAL A 315 2.11 -15.34 4.89
CA VAL A 315 1.01 -14.84 5.71
C VAL A 315 1.55 -13.72 6.60
N LEU A 316 0.94 -12.57 6.50
CA LEU A 316 1.16 -11.41 7.35
C LEU A 316 0.04 -11.37 8.38
N GLN A 317 0.37 -11.45 9.66
CA GLN A 317 -0.56 -11.46 10.78
C GLN A 317 -0.37 -10.19 11.60
N ASP A 318 -1.41 -9.36 11.67
CA ASP A 318 -1.44 -8.25 12.61
C ASP A 318 -1.55 -8.76 14.05
N THR A 319 -0.96 -8.03 15.00
CA THR A 319 -0.94 -8.41 16.41
C THR A 319 -1.40 -7.28 17.31
N ASN A 320 -2.03 -7.67 18.42
CA ASN A 320 -2.46 -6.74 19.47
C ASN A 320 -1.34 -6.47 20.48
N LEU A 321 -0.18 -6.03 19.98
CA LEU A 321 0.94 -5.58 20.82
C LEU A 321 0.84 -4.07 20.98
N GLN A 322 0.56 -3.58 22.18
CA GLN A 322 0.25 -2.20 22.54
C GLN A 322 -1.04 -1.64 21.88
N THR A 323 -1.11 -1.61 20.57
CA THR A 323 -2.24 -1.16 19.77
C THR A 323 -2.34 -2.01 18.52
N VAL A 324 -3.53 -2.08 17.97
CA VAL A 324 -3.81 -2.68 16.68
C VAL A 324 -4.06 -1.58 15.67
N GLU A 325 -3.52 -1.73 14.46
CA GLU A 325 -3.80 -0.84 13.33
C GLU A 325 -3.57 -1.59 12.01
N SER A 326 -4.23 -1.17 10.95
CA SER A 326 -3.94 -1.71 9.63
C SER A 326 -2.55 -1.30 9.15
N HIS A 327 -1.88 -2.21 8.45
CA HIS A 327 -0.54 -1.96 7.94
C HIS A 327 -0.45 -2.25 6.45
N PRO A 328 -0.05 -1.28 5.60
CA PRO A 328 0.29 -1.54 4.22
C PRO A 328 1.65 -2.24 4.10
N PHE A 329 1.70 -3.30 3.30
CA PHE A 329 2.94 -4.01 2.96
C PHE A 329 3.19 -3.96 1.46
N HIS A 330 4.38 -3.51 1.10
CA HIS A 330 4.86 -3.48 -0.26
C HIS A 330 6.00 -4.47 -0.47
N LEU A 331 5.95 -5.23 -1.56
CA LEU A 331 7.02 -6.13 -1.95
C LEU A 331 7.72 -5.60 -3.20
N HIS A 332 8.94 -5.12 -3.02
CA HIS A 332 9.73 -4.61 -4.13
C HIS A 332 10.11 -5.69 -5.12
N GLY A 333 10.01 -5.32 -6.40
CA GLY A 333 10.44 -6.16 -7.52
C GLY A 333 9.55 -7.34 -7.84
N TYR A 334 8.39 -7.45 -7.19
CA TYR A 334 7.41 -8.51 -7.44
C TYR A 334 5.99 -7.95 -7.42
N ASN A 335 5.16 -8.47 -8.30
CA ASN A 335 3.76 -8.58 -8.02
C ASN A 335 3.50 -9.88 -7.25
N PHE A 336 2.45 -9.89 -6.46
CA PHE A 336 1.99 -11.06 -5.72
C PHE A 336 0.47 -11.18 -5.80
N PHE A 337 -0.03 -12.39 -5.68
CA PHE A 337 -1.45 -12.68 -5.60
C PHE A 337 -1.92 -12.63 -4.15
N VAL A 338 -2.94 -11.83 -3.84
CA VAL A 338 -3.58 -11.80 -2.53
C VAL A 338 -4.59 -12.94 -2.48
N VAL A 339 -4.16 -14.09 -1.97
CA VAL A 339 -4.97 -15.31 -2.02
C VAL A 339 -5.99 -15.42 -0.90
N GLY A 340 -5.78 -14.70 0.21
CA GLY A 340 -6.71 -14.71 1.34
C GLY A 340 -6.51 -13.56 2.29
N THR A 341 -7.59 -13.17 2.96
CA THR A 341 -7.61 -12.17 4.04
C THR A 341 -8.65 -12.61 5.06
N GLY A 342 -8.39 -12.38 6.32
CA GLY A 342 -9.32 -12.72 7.40
C GLY A 342 -9.10 -11.89 8.66
N ILE A 343 -10.09 -11.93 9.55
CA ILE A 343 -10.01 -11.32 10.88
C ILE A 343 -9.76 -12.42 11.90
N GLY A 344 -9.03 -12.08 12.97
CA GLY A 344 -8.58 -13.02 13.99
C GLY A 344 -7.23 -13.66 13.69
N ASN A 345 -6.88 -14.70 14.41
CA ASN A 345 -5.66 -15.46 14.19
C ASN A 345 -5.79 -16.35 12.94
N PHE A 346 -4.77 -16.33 12.10
CA PHE A 346 -4.66 -17.26 10.99
C PHE A 346 -4.57 -18.71 11.47
N ASP A 347 -5.45 -19.57 10.99
CA ASP A 347 -5.44 -21.01 11.26
C ASP A 347 -4.84 -21.76 10.05
N PRO A 348 -3.60 -22.26 10.15
CA PRO A 348 -2.93 -22.93 9.02
C PRO A 348 -3.61 -24.25 8.58
N ALA A 349 -4.50 -24.81 9.42
CA ALA A 349 -5.24 -26.02 9.08
C ALA A 349 -6.56 -25.73 8.35
N LYS A 350 -7.17 -24.55 8.56
CA LYS A 350 -8.50 -24.24 8.04
C LYS A 350 -8.50 -23.15 6.97
N ASP A 351 -7.74 -22.06 7.18
CA ASP A 351 -7.85 -20.88 6.32
C ASP A 351 -7.34 -21.09 4.89
N PRO A 352 -6.28 -21.89 4.63
CA PRO A 352 -5.85 -22.15 3.25
C PRO A 352 -6.93 -22.79 2.37
N SER A 353 -7.90 -23.51 2.93
CA SER A 353 -9.03 -24.08 2.16
C SER A 353 -9.98 -23.02 1.60
N LYS A 354 -9.92 -21.79 2.12
CA LYS A 354 -10.75 -20.65 1.71
C LYS A 354 -10.05 -19.72 0.73
N PHE A 355 -8.79 -20.00 0.40
CA PHE A 355 -8.00 -19.15 -0.49
C PHE A 355 -8.60 -19.08 -1.90
N ASN A 356 -8.67 -17.90 -2.46
CA ASN A 356 -8.97 -17.70 -3.86
C ASN A 356 -7.72 -18.02 -4.70
N LEU A 357 -7.74 -19.17 -5.38
CA LEU A 357 -6.65 -19.60 -6.27
C LEU A 357 -7.04 -19.53 -7.75
N VAL A 358 -8.19 -18.91 -8.06
CA VAL A 358 -8.71 -18.79 -9.43
C VAL A 358 -8.43 -17.41 -10.01
N ASP A 359 -8.84 -16.37 -9.30
CA ASP A 359 -8.76 -14.98 -9.75
C ASP A 359 -8.40 -13.98 -8.62
N PRO A 360 -7.47 -14.33 -7.70
CA PRO A 360 -7.11 -13.39 -6.64
C PRO A 360 -6.55 -12.10 -7.24
N PRO A 361 -6.73 -10.94 -6.59
CA PRO A 361 -6.13 -9.72 -7.08
C PRO A 361 -4.60 -9.84 -7.07
N GLU A 362 -3.97 -9.43 -8.17
CA GLU A 362 -2.52 -9.33 -8.29
C GLU A 362 -2.12 -7.89 -7.99
N ARG A 363 -1.18 -7.70 -7.08
CA ARG A 363 -0.75 -6.40 -6.56
C ARG A 363 0.73 -6.40 -6.21
N ASN A 364 1.28 -5.21 -5.95
CA ASN A 364 2.60 -5.06 -5.33
C ASN A 364 2.53 -4.49 -3.91
N THR A 365 1.36 -4.00 -3.49
CA THR A 365 1.09 -3.44 -2.17
C THR A 365 -0.26 -3.93 -1.65
N VAL A 366 -0.33 -4.37 -0.40
CA VAL A 366 -1.56 -4.88 0.22
C VAL A 366 -1.68 -4.43 1.66
N GLY A 367 -2.88 -4.08 2.10
CA GLY A 367 -3.19 -3.83 3.52
C GLY A 367 -3.33 -5.14 4.29
N VAL A 368 -2.83 -5.15 5.52
CA VAL A 368 -3.13 -6.18 6.52
C VAL A 368 -4.17 -5.60 7.48
N PRO A 369 -5.37 -6.16 7.56
CA PRO A 369 -6.44 -5.58 8.36
C PRO A 369 -6.12 -5.64 9.85
N THR A 370 -6.59 -4.65 10.58
CA THR A 370 -6.51 -4.57 12.04
C THR A 370 -7.05 -5.83 12.69
N GLY A 371 -6.26 -6.45 13.56
CA GLY A 371 -6.62 -7.70 14.23
C GLY A 371 -6.89 -8.86 13.28
N GLY A 372 -6.22 -8.87 12.13
CA GLY A 372 -6.43 -9.87 11.10
C GLY A 372 -5.15 -10.29 10.38
N TRP A 373 -5.32 -10.87 9.22
CA TRP A 373 -4.21 -11.40 8.42
C TRP A 373 -4.47 -11.27 6.92
N THR A 374 -3.37 -11.24 6.17
CA THR A 374 -3.38 -11.29 4.71
C THR A 374 -2.38 -12.34 4.22
N ALA A 375 -2.83 -13.23 3.33
CA ALA A 375 -1.99 -14.25 2.71
C ALA A 375 -1.70 -13.88 1.25
N ILE A 376 -0.43 -13.88 0.88
CA ILE A 376 0.04 -13.60 -0.47
C ILE A 376 0.83 -14.76 -1.04
N ARG A 377 0.82 -14.92 -2.36
CA ARG A 377 1.71 -15.85 -3.09
C ARG A 377 2.44 -15.14 -4.21
N PHE A 378 3.71 -15.44 -4.36
CA PHE A 378 4.54 -14.95 -5.45
C PHE A 378 5.60 -15.99 -5.84
N ARG A 379 6.20 -15.80 -7.02
CA ARG A 379 7.35 -16.57 -7.48
C ARG A 379 8.61 -15.74 -7.28
N ALA A 380 9.62 -16.31 -6.63
CA ALA A 380 10.91 -15.65 -6.37
C ALA A 380 11.83 -15.79 -7.59
N ASP A 381 11.48 -15.14 -8.70
CA ASP A 381 12.19 -15.22 -9.99
C ASP A 381 13.03 -13.96 -10.30
N ASN A 382 13.09 -13.01 -9.37
CA ASN A 382 13.89 -11.80 -9.49
C ASN A 382 15.01 -11.83 -8.44
N PRO A 383 16.24 -12.16 -8.82
CA PRO A 383 17.35 -12.20 -7.88
C PRO A 383 17.60 -10.82 -7.28
N ASP A 384 17.85 -10.79 -5.97
CA ASP A 384 18.29 -9.65 -5.17
C ASP A 384 17.44 -8.38 -5.18
N LYS A 385 16.46 -8.31 -4.27
CA LYS A 385 15.66 -7.09 -4.00
C LYS A 385 15.55 -6.79 -2.51
N LEU A 386 15.73 -5.52 -2.15
CA LEU A 386 15.79 -5.03 -0.78
C LEU A 386 14.89 -3.82 -0.59
N HIS A 387 14.16 -3.73 0.54
CA HIS A 387 13.40 -2.54 0.86
C HIS A 387 13.37 -2.13 2.34
N THR A 388 13.10 -0.82 2.60
CA THR A 388 13.31 -0.21 3.92
C THR A 388 12.21 0.74 4.37
N GLY A 389 11.82 0.70 5.64
CA GLY A 389 11.00 1.62 6.43
C GLY A 389 11.23 1.38 7.94
N TRP A 390 10.72 2.13 8.85
CA TRP A 390 10.70 2.21 10.34
C TRP A 390 11.05 0.99 11.24
N GLY A 391 11.76 0.02 10.77
CA GLY A 391 11.99 -1.22 11.49
C GLY A 391 10.93 -2.29 11.21
N LEU A 392 9.76 -1.92 10.72
CA LEU A 392 8.73 -2.86 10.24
C LEU A 392 9.08 -3.32 8.83
N LYS A 393 10.15 -4.07 8.69
CA LYS A 393 10.62 -4.58 7.41
C LYS A 393 11.51 -5.78 7.57
N THR A 394 11.67 -6.50 6.50
CA THR A 394 12.73 -7.45 6.27
C THR A 394 13.12 -7.40 4.81
N ALA A 395 14.17 -8.09 4.43
CA ALA A 395 14.54 -8.23 3.04
C ALA A 395 14.67 -9.69 2.66
N PHE A 396 14.35 -10.00 1.41
CA PHE A 396 14.60 -11.29 0.80
C PHE A 396 15.90 -11.22 0.04
N VAL A 397 16.78 -12.20 0.26
CA VAL A 397 17.91 -12.49 -0.64
C VAL A 397 17.49 -13.68 -1.48
N VAL A 398 17.17 -13.43 -2.73
CA VAL A 398 16.84 -14.49 -3.69
C VAL A 398 18.15 -14.98 -4.31
N GLU A 399 18.43 -16.28 -4.16
CA GLU A 399 19.63 -16.88 -4.69
C GLU A 399 19.65 -16.81 -6.22
N ASN A 400 20.85 -16.84 -6.81
CA ASN A 400 20.98 -16.95 -8.25
C ASN A 400 20.47 -18.31 -8.75
N GLY A 401 19.82 -18.30 -9.90
CA GLY A 401 19.48 -19.53 -10.63
C GLY A 401 20.69 -20.16 -11.33
N LYS A 402 20.44 -21.24 -12.04
CA LYS A 402 21.50 -22.00 -12.74
C LYS A 402 21.75 -21.51 -14.17
N GLY A 403 20.85 -20.71 -14.73
CA GLY A 403 20.94 -20.19 -16.08
C GLY A 403 21.66 -18.84 -16.16
N PRO A 404 22.16 -18.44 -17.34
CA PRO A 404 22.89 -17.19 -17.53
C PRO A 404 22.07 -15.94 -17.20
N ASP A 405 20.74 -15.97 -17.46
CA ASP A 405 19.82 -14.86 -17.21
C ASP A 405 19.10 -14.97 -15.85
N GLN A 406 19.57 -15.86 -14.98
CA GLN A 406 18.96 -16.15 -13.68
C GLN A 406 19.85 -15.71 -12.51
N SER A 407 20.76 -14.82 -12.78
CA SER A 407 21.67 -14.27 -11.78
C SER A 407 21.50 -12.78 -11.68
N ILE A 408 21.81 -12.24 -10.51
CA ILE A 408 21.90 -10.81 -10.34
C ILE A 408 22.83 -10.20 -11.39
N LEU A 409 22.41 -9.07 -11.98
CA LEU A 409 23.26 -8.34 -12.91
C LEU A 409 24.53 -7.84 -12.20
N PRO A 410 25.65 -7.68 -12.90
CA PRO A 410 26.85 -7.12 -12.30
C PRO A 410 26.57 -5.72 -11.74
N PRO A 411 27.33 -5.28 -10.71
CA PRO A 411 27.12 -3.96 -10.13
C PRO A 411 27.27 -2.88 -11.20
N PRO A 412 26.42 -1.85 -11.18
CA PRO A 412 26.55 -0.72 -12.10
C PRO A 412 27.92 -0.05 -11.91
N LYS A 413 28.49 0.45 -13.02
CA LYS A 413 29.86 1.03 -13.03
C LYS A 413 30.00 2.26 -12.15
N ASP A 414 28.90 2.94 -11.89
CA ASP A 414 28.79 4.14 -11.07
C ASP A 414 28.35 3.85 -9.61
N LEU A 415 28.32 2.58 -9.22
CA LEU A 415 28.07 2.21 -7.83
C LEU A 415 29.18 2.79 -6.95
N PRO A 416 28.86 3.65 -5.96
CA PRO A 416 29.88 4.24 -5.10
C PRO A 416 30.71 3.15 -4.39
N PRO A 417 32.03 3.35 -4.25
CA PRO A 417 32.82 2.45 -3.43
C PRO A 417 32.39 2.54 -1.96
N CYS A 418 32.57 1.44 -1.24
CA CYS A 418 32.34 1.43 0.21
C CYS A 418 33.36 2.27 0.96
#